data_8b28e8b17823c4f84b43596486bc5585
#
_entry.id   8b28e8b17823c4f84b43596486bc5585
#
_cell.length_a   1.000
_cell.length_b   1.000
_cell.length_c   1.000
_cell.angle_alpha   90.00
_cell.angle_beta   90.00
_cell.angle_gamma   90.00
#
_symmetry.space_group_name_H-M   'P 1'
#
loop_
_entity.id
_entity.type
_entity.pdbx_description
1 polymer ?
#
loop_
_entity_poly.entity_id
_entity_poly.type
_entity_poly.pdbx_seq_one_letter_code
_entity_poly.pdbx_strand_id
1 'polypeptide(L)'
;IEQFHVVEADGGRAGFVQYNRHNSCLEIVEIHLLPAYRGHGIGSDLIRHLQKECAASGTKIRIGCFKENLGAKRLYRKLGFVPAEETDTHYILEYRGEGSGHDDESAPES
;
A
#
# COMPACT_ATOMS: atom_id res chain seq x y z
N ILE A 1 5.14 5.64 -15.87
CA ILE A 1 5.81 6.85 -15.42
C ILE A 1 5.86 6.89 -13.90
N GLU A 2 7.05 7.11 -13.37
CA GLU A 2 7.21 7.22 -11.93
C GLU A 2 6.75 8.58 -11.45
N GLN A 3 6.06 8.59 -10.35
CA GLN A 3 5.60 9.81 -9.72
C GLN A 3 6.02 9.83 -8.26
N PHE A 4 6.42 11.01 -7.81
CA PHE A 4 6.77 11.24 -6.40
C PHE A 4 5.79 12.23 -5.83
N HIS A 5 5.35 11.96 -4.61
CA HIS A 5 4.49 12.89 -3.88
C HIS A 5 5.05 13.06 -2.48
N VAL A 6 5.15 14.30 -2.04
CA VAL A 6 5.55 14.59 -0.68
C VAL A 6 4.35 14.32 0.23
N VAL A 7 4.60 13.62 1.32
CA VAL A 7 3.59 13.36 2.33
C VAL A 7 3.75 14.39 3.43
N GLU A 8 2.67 15.08 3.75
CA GLU A 8 2.68 16.10 4.79
C GLU A 8 1.81 15.67 5.97
N ALA A 9 2.26 15.99 7.16
CA ALA A 9 1.52 15.69 8.37
C ALA A 9 1.86 16.75 9.39
N ASP A 10 0.86 17.22 10.14
CA ASP A 10 1.05 18.19 11.22
C ASP A 10 1.81 19.44 10.76
N GLY A 11 1.55 19.85 9.51
CA GLY A 11 2.17 21.09 9.00
C GLY A 11 3.60 20.93 8.55
N GLY A 12 4.14 19.71 8.50
CA GLY A 12 5.50 19.47 8.08
C GLY A 12 5.59 18.36 7.05
N ARG A 13 6.77 18.22 6.49
CA ARG A 13 7.02 17.15 5.52
C ARG A 13 7.37 15.88 6.26
N ALA A 14 6.52 14.88 6.12
CA ALA A 14 6.68 13.60 6.82
C ALA A 14 7.47 12.59 6.01
N GLY A 15 7.48 12.72 4.70
CA GLY A 15 8.18 11.77 3.84
C GLY A 15 7.71 11.87 2.41
N PHE A 16 7.80 10.75 1.69
CA PHE A 16 7.34 10.73 0.29
C PHE A 16 6.82 9.36 -0.08
N VAL A 17 6.04 9.33 -1.14
CA VAL A 17 5.60 8.09 -1.76
C VAL A 17 5.99 8.14 -3.23
N GLN A 18 6.48 7.03 -3.74
CA GLN A 18 6.83 6.89 -5.14
C GLN A 18 5.99 5.77 -5.73
N TYR A 19 5.36 6.02 -6.87
CA TYR A 19 4.55 5.00 -7.52
C TYR A 19 4.56 5.16 -9.03
N ASN A 20 4.16 4.08 -9.72
CA ASN A 20 3.96 4.05 -11.16
C ASN A 20 2.50 3.74 -11.45
N ARG A 21 1.98 4.35 -12.51
CA ARG A 21 0.64 4.02 -12.98
C ARG A 21 0.76 3.26 -14.29
N HIS A 22 0.08 2.11 -14.36
CA HIS A 22 0.07 1.26 -15.55
C HIS A 22 -1.38 0.88 -15.83
N ASN A 23 -1.98 1.48 -16.85
CA ASN A 23 -3.35 1.14 -17.20
C ASN A 23 -4.24 1.19 -15.96
N SER A 24 -4.74 0.06 -15.49
CA SER A 24 -5.62 0.03 -14.33
C SER A 24 -4.92 -0.48 -13.08
N CYS A 25 -3.62 -0.21 -12.98
CA CYS A 25 -2.85 -0.63 -11.82
C CYS A 25 -1.98 0.50 -11.31
N LEU A 26 -2.02 0.73 -10.00
CA LEU A 26 -1.11 1.64 -9.32
C LEU A 26 -0.09 0.79 -8.59
N GLU A 27 1.16 0.93 -8.94
CA GLU A 27 2.24 0.17 -8.33
C GLU A 27 3.00 1.07 -7.38
N ILE A 28 2.91 0.80 -6.08
CA ILE A 28 3.63 1.57 -5.08
C ILE A 28 5.05 1.03 -5.00
N VAL A 29 6.02 1.88 -5.35
CA VAL A 29 7.42 1.51 -5.37
C VAL A 29 8.04 1.67 -4.00
N GLU A 30 7.73 2.77 -3.34
CA GLU A 30 8.32 3.05 -2.04
C GLU A 30 7.46 4.05 -1.28
N ILE A 31 7.35 3.82 0.03
CA ILE A 31 6.79 4.79 0.96
C ILE A 31 7.89 5.02 1.99
N HIS A 32 8.33 6.26 2.10
CA HIS A 32 9.39 6.62 3.04
C HIS A 32 8.89 7.68 3.98
N LEU A 33 9.01 7.41 5.28
CA LEU A 33 8.66 8.38 6.31
C LEU A 33 9.90 8.74 7.10
N LEU A 34 10.04 10.01 7.42
CA LEU A 34 11.12 10.44 8.29
C LEU A 34 10.92 9.81 9.67
N PRO A 35 12.02 9.55 10.39
CA PRO A 35 11.90 8.84 11.68
C PRO A 35 10.93 9.45 12.66
N ALA A 36 10.84 10.78 12.70
CA ALA A 36 9.94 11.45 13.63
C ALA A 36 8.46 11.19 13.35
N TYR A 37 8.16 10.73 12.14
CA TYR A 37 6.76 10.50 11.73
C TYR A 37 6.38 9.03 11.66
N ARG A 38 7.31 8.15 11.98
CA ARG A 38 7.03 6.72 11.97
C ARG A 38 6.24 6.33 13.20
N GLY A 39 5.41 5.29 13.07
CA GLY A 39 4.67 4.79 14.20
C GLY A 39 3.44 5.58 14.57
N HIS A 40 3.02 6.51 13.71
CA HIS A 40 1.85 7.36 13.97
C HIS A 40 0.69 7.08 13.03
N GLY A 41 0.76 5.99 12.28
CA GLY A 41 -0.35 5.63 11.38
C GLY A 41 -0.38 6.38 10.07
N ILE A 42 0.64 7.20 9.78
CA ILE A 42 0.65 8.02 8.57
C ILE A 42 0.70 7.14 7.32
N GLY A 43 1.54 6.09 7.34
CA GLY A 43 1.63 5.19 6.21
C GLY A 43 0.31 4.47 5.94
N SER A 44 -0.36 4.03 7.00
CA SER A 44 -1.65 3.37 6.86
C SER A 44 -2.71 4.32 6.30
N ASP A 45 -2.71 5.55 6.79
CA ASP A 45 -3.67 6.54 6.31
C ASP A 45 -3.44 6.86 4.84
N LEU A 46 -2.18 6.95 4.44
CA LEU A 46 -1.83 7.20 3.05
C LEU A 46 -2.33 6.07 2.16
N ILE A 47 -2.08 4.83 2.57
CA ILE A 47 -2.52 3.67 1.80
C ILE A 47 -4.04 3.64 1.72
N ARG A 48 -4.74 3.92 2.81
CA ARG A 48 -6.20 3.95 2.79
C ARG A 48 -6.73 5.01 1.84
N HIS A 49 -6.05 6.15 1.80
CA HIS A 49 -6.44 7.21 0.88
C HIS A 49 -6.29 6.74 -0.57
N LEU A 50 -5.17 6.08 -0.89
CA LEU A 50 -4.96 5.56 -2.23
C LEU A 50 -5.97 4.47 -2.56
N GLN A 51 -6.34 3.64 -1.58
CA GLN A 51 -7.34 2.61 -1.79
C GLN A 51 -8.68 3.22 -2.17
N LYS A 52 -9.06 4.31 -1.52
CA LYS A 52 -10.33 4.98 -1.86
C LYS A 52 -10.30 5.56 -3.25
N GLU A 53 -9.21 6.22 -3.60
CA GLU A 53 -9.10 6.80 -4.94
C GLU A 53 -9.13 5.74 -6.02
N CYS A 54 -8.41 4.65 -5.79
CA CYS A 54 -8.32 3.59 -6.78
C CYS A 54 -9.61 2.81 -6.89
N ALA A 55 -10.32 2.62 -5.79
CA ALA A 55 -11.60 1.93 -5.83
C ALA A 55 -12.60 2.68 -6.69
N ALA A 56 -12.60 4.00 -6.60
CA ALA A 56 -13.53 4.81 -7.37
C ALA A 56 -13.30 4.70 -8.87
N SER A 57 -12.07 4.41 -9.28
CA SER A 57 -11.73 4.32 -10.70
C SER A 57 -11.52 2.89 -11.18
N GLY A 58 -11.75 1.91 -10.32
CA GLY A 58 -11.54 0.52 -10.70
C GLY A 58 -10.08 0.12 -10.84
N THR A 59 -9.19 0.88 -10.23
CA THR A 59 -7.76 0.65 -10.30
C THR A 59 -7.33 -0.25 -9.15
N LYS A 60 -6.51 -1.26 -9.43
CA LYS A 60 -5.94 -2.07 -8.36
C LYS A 60 -4.60 -1.49 -7.93
N ILE A 61 -4.15 -1.87 -6.73
CA ILE A 61 -2.90 -1.40 -6.18
C ILE A 61 -1.99 -2.59 -5.93
N ARG A 62 -0.73 -2.45 -6.32
CA ARG A 62 0.28 -3.46 -6.01
C ARG A 62 1.36 -2.81 -5.17
N ILE A 63 1.86 -3.55 -4.19
CA ILE A 63 2.90 -3.05 -3.30
C ILE A 63 3.84 -4.21 -2.97
N GLY A 64 5.14 -3.91 -2.92
CA GLY A 64 6.13 -4.90 -2.59
C GLY A 64 6.75 -4.65 -1.25
N CYS A 65 7.24 -5.70 -0.63
CA CYS A 65 8.05 -5.55 0.57
C CYS A 65 9.11 -6.66 0.59
N PHE A 66 10.23 -6.35 1.21
CA PHE A 66 11.27 -7.36 1.39
C PHE A 66 10.74 -8.50 2.24
N LYS A 67 11.19 -9.71 1.94
CA LYS A 67 10.73 -10.90 2.67
C LYS A 67 11.06 -10.83 4.15
N GLU A 68 12.15 -10.17 4.50
CA GLU A 68 12.52 -10.01 5.90
C GLU A 68 11.62 -9.04 6.65
N ASN A 69 10.92 -8.18 5.92
CA ASN A 69 10.11 -7.15 6.56
C ASN A 69 8.71 -7.68 6.87
N LEU A 70 8.65 -8.51 7.90
CA LEU A 70 7.39 -9.15 8.28
C LEU A 70 6.36 -8.14 8.78
N GLY A 71 6.85 -7.03 9.36
CA GLY A 71 5.95 -5.98 9.82
C GLY A 71 5.19 -5.34 8.66
N ALA A 72 5.90 -5.07 7.56
CA ALA A 72 5.26 -4.49 6.40
C ALA A 72 4.24 -5.44 5.80
N LYS A 73 4.62 -6.71 5.67
CA LYS A 73 3.71 -7.70 5.09
C LYS A 73 2.44 -7.80 5.94
N ARG A 74 2.60 -7.82 7.25
CA ARG A 74 1.47 -7.93 8.17
C ARG A 74 0.56 -6.72 8.05
N LEU A 75 1.15 -5.52 7.95
CA LEU A 75 0.40 -4.29 7.80
C LEU A 75 -0.42 -4.30 6.52
N TYR A 76 0.21 -4.68 5.40
CA TYR A 76 -0.49 -4.66 4.11
C TYR A 76 -1.64 -5.66 4.11
N ARG A 77 -1.44 -6.83 4.71
CA ARG A 77 -2.52 -7.80 4.80
C ARG A 77 -3.67 -7.27 5.65
N LYS A 78 -3.34 -6.56 6.72
CA LYS A 78 -4.34 -5.95 7.56
C LYS A 78 -5.17 -4.91 6.80
N LEU A 79 -4.53 -4.24 5.85
CA LEU A 79 -5.20 -3.23 5.03
C LEU A 79 -5.95 -3.83 3.84
N GLY A 80 -5.99 -5.14 3.73
CA GLY A 80 -6.78 -5.80 2.70
C GLY A 80 -6.01 -6.26 1.49
N PHE A 81 -4.69 -6.13 1.50
CA PHE A 81 -3.87 -6.64 0.41
C PHE A 81 -3.73 -8.16 0.53
N VAL A 82 -3.67 -8.83 -0.59
CA VAL A 82 -3.47 -10.28 -0.62
C VAL A 82 -2.21 -10.59 -1.42
N PRO A 83 -1.53 -11.69 -1.10
CA PRO A 83 -0.32 -12.08 -1.85
C PRO A 83 -0.65 -12.32 -3.31
N ALA A 84 0.17 -11.78 -4.20
CA ALA A 84 -0.02 -11.93 -5.63
C ALA A 84 1.17 -12.61 -6.29
N GLU A 85 2.38 -12.19 -5.93
CA GLU A 85 3.59 -12.73 -6.51
C GLU A 85 4.69 -12.77 -5.48
N GLU A 86 5.73 -13.50 -5.80
CA GLU A 86 6.87 -13.63 -4.92
C GLU A 86 8.11 -13.71 -5.79
N THR A 87 9.12 -12.92 -5.45
CA THR A 87 10.42 -12.99 -6.09
C THR A 87 11.41 -13.57 -5.09
N ASP A 88 12.70 -13.63 -5.48
CA ASP A 88 13.71 -14.11 -4.55
C ASP A 88 13.80 -13.26 -3.29
N THR A 89 13.53 -11.96 -3.40
CA THR A 89 13.77 -11.03 -2.30
C THR A 89 12.51 -10.36 -1.77
N HIS A 90 11.41 -10.41 -2.54
CA HIS A 90 10.21 -9.62 -2.20
C HIS A 90 8.95 -10.45 -2.25
N TYR A 91 7.97 -10.02 -1.46
CA TYR A 91 6.56 -10.38 -1.66
C TYR A 91 5.87 -9.24 -2.37
N ILE A 92 5.03 -9.55 -3.34
CA ILE A 92 4.19 -8.56 -4.03
C ILE A 92 2.76 -8.83 -3.63
N LEU A 93 2.11 -7.81 -3.08
CA LEU A 93 0.72 -7.94 -2.64
C LEU A 93 -0.16 -7.04 -3.48
N GLU A 94 -1.45 -7.34 -3.50
CA GLU A 94 -2.38 -6.67 -4.39
C GLU A 94 -3.67 -6.35 -3.66
N TYR A 95 -4.22 -5.17 -3.96
CA TYR A 95 -5.52 -4.75 -3.45
C TYR A 95 -6.41 -4.43 -4.65
N ARG A 96 -7.56 -5.07 -4.74
CA ARG A 96 -8.42 -4.93 -5.90
C ARG A 96 -9.70 -4.16 -5.64
N GLY A 97 -9.78 -3.52 -4.49
CA GLY A 97 -10.94 -2.74 -4.16
C GLY A 97 -11.93 -3.55 -3.36
N GLU A 98 -12.98 -2.90 -2.91
CA GLU A 98 -13.90 -3.49 -1.98
C GLU A 98 -14.75 -4.59 -2.58
N GLY A 99 -15.01 -4.48 -3.85
CA GLY A 99 -15.86 -5.47 -4.49
C GLY A 99 -15.28 -6.85 -4.48
N SER A 100 -14.00 -6.98 -4.34
CA SER A 100 -13.36 -8.30 -4.34
C SER A 100 -13.22 -8.85 -2.95
N GLY A 101 -13.49 -8.03 -1.99
CA GLY A 101 -13.31 -8.49 -0.65
C GLY A 101 -14.41 -9.26 -0.13
N HIS A 102 -14.83 -9.46 -0.33
CA HIS A 102 -15.67 -9.99 0.37
C HIS A 102 -15.52 -11.17 0.69
N ASP A 103 -15.36 -11.43 0.27
CA ASP A 103 -15.16 -12.29 0.57
C ASP A 103 -14.68 -12.74 1.49
N ASP A 104 -14.57 -12.36 1.58
CA ASP A 104 -14.16 -12.51 2.50
C ASP A 104 -14.25 -12.87 3.47
N GLU A 105 -14.77 -12.95 3.34
CA GLU A 105 -14.76 -13.16 4.21
C GLU A 105 -14.02 -13.74 4.81
N SER A 106 -13.69 -13.96 4.27
CA SER A 106 -12.97 -14.48 4.71
C SER A 106 -12.08 -14.23 5.38
N ALA A 107 -11.97 -13.77 5.15
CA ALA A 107 -11.05 -13.50 5.75
C ALA A 107 -10.86 -13.33 6.94
N PRO A 108 -11.05 -13.47 7.31
CA PRO A 108 -10.78 -13.05 8.46
C PRO A 108 -9.58 -13.34 9.07
N GLU A 109 -9.08 -13.52 8.92
CA GLU A 109 -8.13 -13.62 9.50
C GLU A 109 -7.46 -12.88 9.77
N SER A 110 -7.71 -12.46 9.48
CA SER A 110 -7.05 -11.77 9.68
C SER A 110 -6.48 -11.26 10.29
#